data_21f18a3ae8ef67763cdd5835a7267b58
#
_entry.id   21f18a3ae8ef67763cdd5835a7267b58
#
_cell.length_a   1.000
_cell.length_b   1.000
_cell.length_c   1.000
_cell.angle_alpha   90.00
_cell.angle_beta   90.00
_cell.angle_gamma   90.00
#
_symmetry.space_group_name_H-M   'P 1'
#
loop_
_entity.id
_entity.type
_entity.pdbx_description
1 polymer ?
#
loop_
_entity_poly.entity_id
_entity_poly.type
_entity_poly.pdbx_seq_one_letter_code
_entity_poly.pdbx_strand_id
1 'polypeptide(L)'
;VALTDTLQLFFLLVGLFVVLPFALSHTGGLSATIDAYSQLKGSAANLLPFGEGFQEWGNQYWNWWDMALMLMLGGIPWQVYFQRVLAARSEDAAVKLSIGAAFICLIAAIPAVLVGMIAAVFDWKSIGIDFAEPLFAMPYVIRYLTNPIVATLGLGAIAGAVMSSVDASILSASSV
;
A
#
# COMPACT_ATOMS: atom_id res chain seq x y z
N VAL A 1 -15.26 -3.78 17.81
CA VAL A 1 -14.25 -4.20 16.82
C VAL A 1 -14.72 -3.90 15.40
N ALA A 2 -15.80 -4.46 14.86
CA ALA A 2 -16.21 -4.25 13.46
C ALA A 2 -16.47 -2.76 13.11
N LEU A 3 -17.09 -1.99 14.00
CA LEU A 3 -17.33 -0.57 13.77
C LEU A 3 -16.04 0.25 13.81
N THR A 4 -15.15 -0.07 14.72
CA THR A 4 -13.83 0.57 14.82
C THR A 4 -12.98 0.29 13.61
N ASP A 5 -12.95 -0.96 13.14
CA ASP A 5 -12.22 -1.37 11.91
C ASP A 5 -12.75 -0.62 10.67
N THR A 6 -14.07 -0.46 10.56
CA THR A 6 -14.69 0.28 9.45
C THR A 6 -14.29 1.75 9.47
N LEU A 7 -14.30 2.39 10.64
CA LEU A 7 -13.87 3.78 10.80
C LEU A 7 -12.37 3.94 10.49
N GLN A 8 -11.54 3.01 10.97
CA GLN A 8 -10.11 3.01 10.69
C GLN A 8 -9.81 2.86 9.20
N LEU A 9 -10.51 1.95 8.50
CA LEU A 9 -10.40 1.80 7.05
C LEU A 9 -10.79 3.09 6.32
N PHE A 10 -11.88 3.73 6.74
CA PHE A 10 -12.31 5.01 6.16
C PHE A 10 -11.25 6.11 6.36
N PHE A 11 -10.75 6.28 7.58
CA PHE A 11 -9.71 7.27 7.86
C PHE A 11 -8.39 6.96 7.12
N LEU A 12 -8.02 5.69 6.97
CA LEU A 12 -6.87 5.27 6.20
C LEU A 12 -7.01 5.69 4.74
N LEU A 13 -8.12 5.34 4.10
CA LEU A 13 -8.34 5.67 2.69
C LEU A 13 -8.36 7.19 2.49
N VAL A 14 -9.16 7.90 3.26
CA VAL A 14 -9.26 9.36 3.17
C VAL A 14 -7.92 10.02 3.44
N GLY A 15 -7.22 9.62 4.51
CA GLY A 15 -5.92 10.18 4.87
C GLY A 15 -4.87 9.99 3.79
N LEU A 16 -4.76 8.79 3.22
CA LEU A 16 -3.79 8.52 2.16
C LEU A 16 -4.15 9.22 0.85
N PHE A 17 -5.41 9.25 0.45
CA PHE A 17 -5.81 9.96 -0.76
C PHE A 17 -5.66 11.49 -0.65
N VAL A 18 -5.87 12.05 0.53
CA VAL A 18 -5.65 13.49 0.78
C VAL A 18 -4.17 13.86 0.69
N VAL A 19 -3.26 12.97 1.07
CA VAL A 19 -1.81 13.18 0.99
C VAL A 19 -1.33 13.30 -0.46
N LEU A 20 -1.91 12.53 -1.40
CA LEU A 20 -1.42 12.41 -2.77
C LEU A 20 -1.30 13.74 -3.52
N PRO A 21 -2.32 14.61 -3.61
CA PRO A 21 -2.23 15.84 -4.39
C PRO A 21 -1.13 16.77 -3.85
N PHE A 22 -0.92 16.80 -2.54
CA PHE A 22 0.16 17.60 -1.94
C PHE A 22 1.53 17.01 -2.27
N ALA A 23 1.71 15.72 -2.10
CA ALA A 23 2.98 15.05 -2.38
C ALA A 23 3.33 15.10 -3.88
N LEU A 24 2.36 14.86 -4.78
CA LEU A 24 2.55 14.92 -6.23
C LEU A 24 2.91 16.33 -6.72
N SER A 25 2.47 17.39 -6.04
CA SER A 25 2.82 18.76 -6.43
C SER A 25 4.32 19.03 -6.36
N HIS A 26 5.05 18.32 -5.48
CA HIS A 26 6.50 18.43 -5.34
C HIS A 26 7.30 17.71 -6.43
N THR A 27 6.67 16.79 -7.15
CA THR A 27 7.31 16.01 -8.23
C THR A 27 6.81 16.40 -9.63
N GLY A 28 6.02 17.48 -9.74
CA GLY A 28 5.48 17.96 -11.00
C GLY A 28 4.19 17.28 -11.46
N GLY A 29 3.52 16.53 -10.56
CA GLY A 29 2.26 15.86 -10.84
C GLY A 29 2.42 14.37 -11.16
N LEU A 30 1.28 13.71 -11.40
CA LEU A 30 1.23 12.25 -11.58
C LEU A 30 2.05 11.77 -12.79
N SER A 31 1.87 12.42 -13.96
CA SER A 31 2.59 12.02 -15.18
C SER A 31 4.09 12.19 -15.01
N ALA A 32 4.54 13.36 -14.53
CA ALA A 32 5.95 13.63 -14.30
C ALA A 32 6.58 12.63 -13.30
N THR A 33 5.85 12.25 -12.26
CA THR A 33 6.31 11.26 -11.27
C THR A 33 6.49 9.88 -11.91
N ILE A 34 5.52 9.43 -12.72
CA ILE A 34 5.59 8.14 -13.41
C ILE A 34 6.74 8.12 -14.41
N ASP A 35 6.88 9.18 -15.21
CA ASP A 35 7.94 9.30 -16.21
C ASP A 35 9.33 9.31 -15.55
N ALA A 36 9.51 10.09 -14.50
CA ALA A 36 10.77 10.15 -13.74
C ALA A 36 11.07 8.81 -13.05
N TYR A 37 10.07 8.13 -12.51
CA TYR A 37 10.24 6.80 -11.93
C TYR A 37 10.63 5.76 -12.97
N SER A 38 10.01 5.80 -14.15
CA SER A 38 10.32 4.90 -15.25
C SER A 38 11.75 5.13 -15.78
N GLN A 39 12.20 6.39 -15.87
CA GLN A 39 13.57 6.70 -16.23
C GLN A 39 14.58 6.23 -15.16
N LEU A 40 14.22 6.37 -13.88
CA LEU A 40 15.09 5.96 -12.77
C LEU A 40 15.24 4.44 -12.65
N LYS A 41 14.16 3.70 -12.88
CA LYS A 41 14.10 2.23 -12.68
C LYS A 41 14.21 1.43 -13.96
N GLY A 42 14.04 2.04 -15.13
CA GLY A 42 14.06 1.33 -16.40
C GLY A 42 13.03 0.21 -16.45
N SER A 43 13.43 -0.98 -16.89
CA SER A 43 12.56 -2.17 -16.96
C SER A 43 11.98 -2.59 -15.60
N ALA A 44 12.65 -2.29 -14.50
CA ALA A 44 12.17 -2.59 -13.15
C ALA A 44 10.97 -1.72 -12.72
N ALA A 45 10.61 -0.68 -13.47
CA ALA A 45 9.38 0.10 -13.24
C ALA A 45 8.12 -0.63 -13.70
N ASN A 46 8.23 -1.69 -14.50
CA ASN A 46 7.09 -2.46 -14.99
C ASN A 46 6.44 -3.22 -13.84
N LEU A 47 5.12 -3.06 -13.70
CA LEU A 47 4.33 -3.73 -12.66
C LEU A 47 4.15 -5.22 -12.93
N LEU A 48 4.14 -5.62 -14.21
CA LEU A 48 3.85 -7.00 -14.61
C LEU A 48 5.06 -7.59 -15.34
N PRO A 49 5.33 -8.89 -15.17
CA PRO A 49 6.44 -9.57 -15.82
C PRO A 49 6.13 -9.97 -17.27
N PHE A 50 5.34 -9.13 -17.97
CA PHE A 50 4.91 -9.35 -19.35
C PHE A 50 5.21 -8.11 -20.19
N GLY A 51 5.46 -8.32 -21.46
CA GLY A 51 5.72 -7.24 -22.42
C GLY A 51 7.22 -7.05 -22.71
N GLU A 52 7.55 -5.91 -23.31
CA GLU A 52 8.92 -5.59 -23.65
C GLU A 52 9.74 -5.29 -22.39
N GLY A 53 10.97 -5.80 -22.33
CA GLY A 53 11.93 -5.53 -21.25
C GLY A 53 11.89 -6.48 -20.05
N PHE A 54 10.91 -7.41 -19.94
CA PHE A 54 10.92 -8.37 -18.83
C PHE A 54 12.13 -9.31 -18.85
N GLN A 55 12.73 -9.55 -20.01
CA GLN A 55 13.94 -10.37 -20.17
C GLN A 55 15.15 -9.76 -19.45
N GLU A 56 15.16 -8.45 -19.24
CA GLU A 56 16.21 -7.74 -18.51
C GLU A 56 16.13 -7.93 -16.99
N TRP A 57 15.00 -8.46 -16.49
CA TRP A 57 14.80 -8.66 -15.05
C TRP A 57 15.69 -9.77 -14.47
N GLY A 58 16.19 -10.70 -15.29
CA GLY A 58 17.02 -11.80 -14.81
C GLY A 58 16.37 -12.58 -13.67
N ASN A 59 17.06 -12.69 -12.54
CA ASN A 59 16.54 -13.38 -11.35
C ASN A 59 15.32 -12.70 -10.72
N GLN A 60 15.11 -11.42 -10.96
CA GLN A 60 13.94 -10.70 -10.41
C GLN A 60 12.63 -11.20 -11.02
N TYR A 61 12.65 -11.75 -12.24
CA TYR A 61 11.51 -12.40 -12.85
C TYR A 61 10.96 -13.56 -11.98
N TRP A 62 11.85 -14.42 -11.51
CA TRP A 62 11.46 -15.53 -10.63
C TRP A 62 11.03 -15.05 -9.25
N ASN A 63 11.68 -14.05 -8.69
CA ASN A 63 11.28 -13.42 -7.43
C ASN A 63 9.86 -12.83 -7.51
N TRP A 64 9.48 -12.25 -8.65
CA TRP A 64 8.13 -11.73 -8.86
C TRP A 64 7.10 -12.87 -8.81
N TRP A 65 7.37 -13.99 -9.50
CA TRP A 65 6.47 -15.14 -9.47
C TRP A 65 6.40 -15.80 -8.09
N ASP A 66 7.50 -15.92 -7.37
CA ASP A 66 7.53 -16.44 -6.01
C ASP A 66 6.66 -15.59 -5.08
N MET A 67 6.78 -14.26 -5.16
CA MET A 67 5.95 -13.34 -4.38
C MET A 67 4.48 -13.40 -4.79
N ALA A 68 4.18 -13.45 -6.08
CA ALA A 68 2.81 -13.55 -6.57
C ALA A 68 2.15 -14.86 -6.09
N LEU A 69 2.82 -16.00 -6.24
CA LEU A 69 2.33 -17.29 -5.79
C LEU A 69 2.19 -17.34 -4.27
N MET A 70 3.15 -16.80 -3.53
CA MET A 70 3.08 -16.71 -2.06
C MET A 70 1.85 -15.90 -1.62
N LEU A 71 1.59 -14.76 -2.23
CA LEU A 71 0.43 -13.93 -1.89
C LEU A 71 -0.90 -14.56 -2.33
N MET A 72 -0.94 -15.18 -3.51
CA MET A 72 -2.16 -15.83 -4.01
C MET A 72 -2.52 -17.07 -3.20
N LEU A 73 -1.56 -17.95 -2.93
CA LEU A 73 -1.79 -19.22 -2.25
C LEU A 73 -1.74 -19.05 -0.72
N GLY A 74 -0.82 -18.25 -0.21
CA GLY A 74 -0.66 -18.01 1.23
C GLY A 74 -1.78 -17.17 1.85
N GLY A 75 -2.48 -16.37 1.06
CA GLY A 75 -3.65 -15.62 1.51
C GLY A 75 -4.86 -16.50 1.85
N ILE A 76 -5.00 -17.66 1.21
CA ILE A 76 -6.13 -18.58 1.43
C ILE A 76 -6.14 -19.13 2.86
N PRO A 77 -5.05 -19.74 3.39
CA PRO A 77 -5.00 -20.29 4.75
C PRO A 77 -4.75 -19.23 5.82
N TRP A 78 -4.65 -17.95 5.46
CA TRP A 78 -4.39 -16.91 6.43
C TRP A 78 -5.54 -16.79 7.43
N GLN A 79 -5.22 -17.05 8.71
CA GLN A 79 -6.19 -17.19 9.79
C GLN A 79 -7.13 -16.00 9.92
N VAL A 80 -6.63 -14.76 9.80
CA VAL A 80 -7.43 -13.54 9.91
C VAL A 80 -8.50 -13.46 8.82
N TYR A 81 -8.18 -13.84 7.60
CA TYR A 81 -9.13 -13.88 6.48
C TYR A 81 -10.12 -15.02 6.64
N PHE A 82 -9.61 -16.22 6.98
CA PHE A 82 -10.42 -17.42 7.09
C PHE A 82 -11.50 -17.30 8.18
N GLN A 83 -11.18 -16.72 9.32
CA GLN A 83 -12.15 -16.44 10.38
C GLN A 83 -13.31 -15.55 9.91
N ARG A 84 -13.02 -14.53 9.10
CA ARG A 84 -14.04 -13.62 8.58
C ARG A 84 -14.95 -14.32 7.56
N VAL A 85 -14.39 -15.21 6.75
CA VAL A 85 -15.15 -16.06 5.82
C VAL A 85 -16.07 -17.02 6.58
N LEU A 86 -15.55 -17.69 7.62
CA LEU A 86 -16.34 -18.61 8.45
C LEU A 86 -17.43 -17.89 9.27
N ALA A 87 -17.20 -16.64 9.65
CA ALA A 87 -18.18 -15.82 10.36
C ALA A 87 -19.28 -15.25 9.44
N ALA A 88 -19.17 -15.44 8.13
CA ALA A 88 -20.16 -14.96 7.18
C ALA A 88 -21.50 -15.70 7.34
N ARG A 89 -22.60 -14.95 7.17
CA ARG A 89 -23.96 -15.45 7.38
C ARG A 89 -24.39 -16.52 6.36
N SER A 90 -23.78 -16.52 5.18
CA SER A 90 -24.04 -17.47 4.08
C SER A 90 -22.84 -17.53 3.15
N GLU A 91 -22.78 -18.55 2.30
CA GLU A 91 -21.75 -18.69 1.27
C GLU A 91 -21.75 -17.50 0.31
N ASP A 92 -22.93 -17.03 -0.13
CA ASP A 92 -23.04 -15.83 -0.97
C ASP A 92 -22.49 -14.57 -0.29
N ALA A 93 -22.68 -14.44 1.02
CA ALA A 93 -22.13 -13.32 1.78
C ALA A 93 -20.61 -13.41 1.88
N ALA A 94 -20.05 -14.60 2.03
CA ALA A 94 -18.61 -14.83 2.05
C ALA A 94 -17.95 -14.49 0.70
N VAL A 95 -18.56 -14.88 -0.41
CA VAL A 95 -18.09 -14.54 -1.76
C VAL A 95 -18.14 -13.04 -2.00
N LYS A 96 -19.24 -12.38 -1.68
CA LYS A 96 -19.37 -10.91 -1.82
C LYS A 96 -18.37 -10.16 -0.96
N LEU A 97 -18.14 -10.62 0.27
CA LEU A 97 -17.11 -10.07 1.18
C LEU A 97 -15.73 -10.17 0.55
N SER A 98 -15.37 -11.33 0.00
CA SER A 98 -14.05 -11.58 -0.59
C SER A 98 -13.80 -10.72 -1.83
N ILE A 99 -14.80 -10.65 -2.73
CA ILE A 99 -14.72 -9.81 -3.93
C ILE A 99 -14.65 -8.32 -3.56
N GLY A 100 -15.51 -7.88 -2.63
CA GLY A 100 -15.50 -6.49 -2.14
C GLY A 100 -14.17 -6.12 -1.48
N ALA A 101 -13.63 -7.00 -0.65
CA ALA A 101 -12.32 -6.79 -0.03
C ALA A 101 -11.20 -6.68 -1.07
N ALA A 102 -11.22 -7.51 -2.12
CA ALA A 102 -10.24 -7.44 -3.20
C ALA A 102 -10.25 -6.07 -3.91
N PHE A 103 -11.44 -5.54 -4.22
CA PHE A 103 -11.56 -4.20 -4.82
C PHE A 103 -11.07 -3.09 -3.88
N ILE A 104 -11.41 -3.16 -2.60
CA ILE A 104 -10.93 -2.18 -1.60
C ILE A 104 -9.41 -2.24 -1.47
N CYS A 105 -8.82 -3.44 -1.46
CA CYS A 105 -7.36 -3.61 -1.44
C CYS A 105 -6.69 -3.00 -2.67
N LEU A 106 -7.25 -3.18 -3.87
CA LEU A 106 -6.73 -2.55 -5.08
C LEU A 106 -6.77 -1.02 -4.99
N ILE A 107 -7.88 -0.46 -4.51
CA ILE A 107 -8.01 1.00 -4.32
C ILE A 107 -7.01 1.50 -3.28
N ALA A 108 -6.83 0.80 -2.17
CA ALA A 108 -5.89 1.16 -1.12
C ALA A 108 -4.42 1.03 -1.55
N ALA A 109 -4.12 0.16 -2.50
CA ALA A 109 -2.76 0.00 -3.03
C ALA A 109 -2.32 1.20 -3.87
N ILE A 110 -3.24 1.90 -4.54
CA ILE A 110 -2.91 3.05 -5.40
C ILE A 110 -2.11 4.13 -4.66
N PRO A 111 -2.60 4.71 -3.54
CA PRO A 111 -1.84 5.72 -2.82
C PRO A 111 -0.52 5.19 -2.28
N ALA A 112 -0.45 3.94 -1.83
CA ALA A 112 0.78 3.36 -1.32
C ALA A 112 1.87 3.27 -2.40
N VAL A 113 1.52 2.80 -3.59
CA VAL A 113 2.43 2.72 -4.74
C VAL A 113 2.89 4.11 -5.17
N LEU A 114 1.96 5.06 -5.30
CA LEU A 114 2.30 6.43 -5.71
C LEU A 114 3.20 7.14 -4.70
N VAL A 115 2.95 6.97 -3.40
CA VAL A 115 3.83 7.50 -2.36
C VAL A 115 5.24 6.89 -2.45
N GLY A 116 5.34 5.59 -2.73
CA GLY A 116 6.62 4.93 -2.97
C GLY A 116 7.36 5.49 -4.19
N MET A 117 6.66 5.75 -5.30
CA MET A 117 7.23 6.39 -6.49
C MET A 117 7.71 7.81 -6.19
N ILE A 118 6.91 8.62 -5.51
CA ILE A 118 7.28 9.97 -5.08
C ILE A 118 8.55 9.93 -4.23
N ALA A 119 8.60 9.04 -3.24
CA ALA A 119 9.77 8.89 -2.36
C ALA A 119 11.05 8.54 -3.13
N ALA A 120 10.92 7.74 -4.20
CA ALA A 120 12.07 7.32 -5.02
C ALA A 120 12.57 8.43 -5.96
N VAL A 121 11.68 9.30 -6.44
CA VAL A 121 11.99 10.34 -7.43
C VAL A 121 12.38 11.67 -6.78
N PHE A 122 11.84 11.96 -5.60
CA PHE A 122 12.06 13.24 -4.93
C PHE A 122 13.52 13.41 -4.46
N ASP A 123 14.07 14.60 -4.69
CA ASP A 123 15.41 14.95 -4.22
C ASP A 123 15.41 15.35 -2.74
N TRP A 124 15.59 14.37 -1.87
CA TRP A 124 15.61 14.55 -0.41
C TRP A 124 16.76 15.41 0.07
N LYS A 125 17.89 15.45 -0.68
CA LYS A 125 19.05 16.26 -0.32
C LYS A 125 18.76 17.75 -0.44
N SER A 126 17.86 18.14 -1.35
CA SER A 126 17.46 19.54 -1.52
C SER A 126 16.82 20.15 -0.28
N ILE A 127 16.21 19.32 0.57
CA ILE A 127 15.60 19.73 1.85
C ILE A 127 16.46 19.34 3.07
N GLY A 128 17.71 18.92 2.84
CA GLY A 128 18.67 18.59 3.90
C GLY A 128 18.40 17.28 4.63
N ILE A 129 17.65 16.34 3.99
CA ILE A 129 17.31 15.04 4.57
C ILE A 129 18.13 13.96 3.88
N ASP A 130 18.78 13.12 4.68
CA ASP A 130 19.41 11.89 4.20
C ASP A 130 18.39 10.74 4.25
N PHE A 131 17.76 10.52 3.10
CA PHE A 131 16.78 9.44 2.96
C PHE A 131 17.49 8.13 2.60
N ALA A 132 17.88 7.37 3.62
CA ALA A 132 18.65 6.14 3.44
C ALA A 132 17.79 4.87 3.41
N GLU A 133 16.63 4.85 4.08
CA GLU A 133 15.86 3.63 4.27
C GLU A 133 14.47 3.69 3.60
N PRO A 134 14.23 2.86 2.56
CA PRO A 134 12.95 2.78 1.86
C PRO A 134 11.75 2.44 2.77
N LEU A 135 12.00 1.78 3.90
CA LEU A 135 10.97 1.40 4.88
C LEU A 135 10.22 2.62 5.43
N PHE A 136 10.89 3.75 5.53
CA PHE A 136 10.31 5.00 6.02
C PHE A 136 9.77 5.91 4.90
N ALA A 137 9.68 5.44 3.66
CA ALA A 137 9.22 6.23 2.52
C ALA A 137 7.88 6.92 2.79
N MET A 138 6.89 6.16 3.27
CA MET A 138 5.55 6.69 3.51
C MET A 138 5.52 7.76 4.63
N PRO A 139 6.05 7.54 5.84
CA PRO A 139 6.14 8.57 6.87
C PRO A 139 6.91 9.82 6.43
N TYR A 140 8.00 9.66 5.68
CA TYR A 140 8.81 10.79 5.20
C TYR A 140 8.04 11.64 4.18
N VAL A 141 7.42 11.02 3.17
CA VAL A 141 6.60 11.75 2.20
C VAL A 141 5.49 12.53 2.90
N ILE A 142 4.76 11.88 3.80
CA ILE A 142 3.68 12.52 4.55
C ILE A 142 4.21 13.68 5.40
N ARG A 143 5.30 13.48 6.10
CA ARG A 143 5.86 14.47 7.03
C ARG A 143 6.43 15.69 6.34
N TYR A 144 7.15 15.50 5.23
CA TYR A 144 7.98 16.53 4.62
C TYR A 144 7.42 17.13 3.33
N LEU A 145 6.55 16.39 2.61
CA LEU A 145 5.97 16.85 1.35
C LEU A 145 4.50 17.26 1.49
N THR A 146 3.99 17.39 2.72
CA THR A 146 2.64 17.89 2.96
C THR A 146 2.62 18.97 4.03
N ASN A 147 1.51 19.71 4.11
CA ASN A 147 1.34 20.69 5.19
C ASN A 147 1.05 19.99 6.55
N PRO A 148 1.24 20.67 7.70
CA PRO A 148 1.10 20.06 9.01
C PRO A 148 -0.26 19.39 9.27
N ILE A 149 -1.34 19.93 8.74
CA ILE A 149 -2.70 19.37 8.91
C ILE A 149 -2.81 18.04 8.16
N VAL A 150 -2.41 18.02 6.89
CA VAL A 150 -2.42 16.81 6.06
C VAL A 150 -1.43 15.78 6.60
N ALA A 151 -0.26 16.20 7.08
CA ALA A 151 0.71 15.32 7.73
C ALA A 151 0.11 14.63 8.96
N THR A 152 -0.59 15.37 9.81
CA THR A 152 -1.24 14.80 10.99
C THR A 152 -2.32 13.79 10.60
N LEU A 153 -3.16 14.12 9.61
CA LEU A 153 -4.19 13.20 9.11
C LEU A 153 -3.58 11.95 8.49
N GLY A 154 -2.55 12.11 7.66
CA GLY A 154 -1.89 10.97 6.99
C GLY A 154 -1.15 10.05 7.96
N LEU A 155 -0.41 10.61 8.94
CA LEU A 155 0.24 9.81 9.98
C LEU A 155 -0.79 9.15 10.90
N GLY A 156 -1.89 9.84 11.22
CA GLY A 156 -3.02 9.27 11.95
C GLY A 156 -3.68 8.10 11.20
N ALA A 157 -3.80 8.21 9.88
CA ALA A 157 -4.30 7.14 9.03
C ALA A 157 -3.41 5.89 9.08
N ILE A 158 -2.06 6.07 9.02
CA ILE A 158 -1.11 4.96 9.18
C ILE A 158 -1.24 4.32 10.57
N ALA A 159 -1.30 5.13 11.62
CA ALA A 159 -1.47 4.62 12.98
C ALA A 159 -2.76 3.82 13.13
N GLY A 160 -3.88 4.30 12.55
CA GLY A 160 -5.15 3.58 12.51
C GLY A 160 -5.05 2.24 11.77
N ALA A 161 -4.34 2.19 10.65
CA ALA A 161 -4.11 0.96 9.90
C ALA A 161 -3.30 -0.07 10.70
N VAL A 162 -2.25 0.38 11.38
CA VAL A 162 -1.44 -0.49 12.25
C VAL A 162 -2.29 -1.04 13.40
N MET A 163 -3.10 -0.18 14.06
CA MET A 163 -3.99 -0.62 15.14
C MET A 163 -4.98 -1.69 14.67
N SER A 164 -5.65 -1.47 13.52
CA SER A 164 -6.60 -2.44 12.97
C SER A 164 -5.93 -3.79 12.66
N SER A 165 -4.72 -3.76 12.12
CA SER A 165 -3.96 -4.97 11.81
C SER A 165 -3.54 -5.73 13.07
N VAL A 166 -3.12 -5.01 14.11
CA VAL A 166 -2.74 -5.60 15.41
C VAL A 166 -3.96 -6.22 16.10
N ASP A 167 -5.09 -5.50 16.13
CA ASP A 167 -6.35 -6.00 16.73
C ASP A 167 -6.81 -7.30 16.04
N ALA A 168 -6.79 -7.32 14.70
CA ALA A 168 -7.15 -8.51 13.95
C ALA A 168 -6.21 -9.68 14.22
N SER A 169 -4.91 -9.41 14.36
CA SER A 169 -3.89 -10.43 14.66
C SER A 169 -4.04 -10.99 16.07
N ILE A 170 -4.30 -10.14 17.06
CA ILE A 170 -4.53 -10.57 18.47
C ILE A 170 -5.80 -11.43 18.55
N LEU A 171 -6.90 -10.99 17.92
CA LEU A 171 -8.13 -11.78 17.87
C LEU A 171 -7.91 -13.15 17.22
N SER A 172 -7.17 -13.17 16.13
CA SER A 172 -6.83 -14.40 15.44
C SER A 172 -6.01 -15.35 16.33
N ALA A 173 -4.99 -14.83 16.99
CA ALA A 173 -4.14 -15.61 17.89
C ALA A 173 -4.90 -16.12 19.14
N SER A 174 -5.87 -15.33 19.64
CA SER A 174 -6.66 -15.71 20.81
C SER A 174 -7.76 -16.73 20.52
N SER A 175 -8.06 -16.98 19.25
CA SER A 175 -9.12 -17.92 18.80
C SER A 175 -8.60 -19.31 18.45
N VAL A 176 -7.31 -19.53 18.53
CA VAL A 176 -6.62 -20.83 18.36
C VAL A 176 -6.37 -21.46 19.70
#